data_e63d3463d86eb1ae614aa7794f2dadb7
#
_entry.id   e63d3463d86eb1ae614aa7794f2dadb7
#
_cell.length_a   1.000
_cell.length_b   1.000
_cell.length_c   1.000
_cell.angle_alpha   90.00
_cell.angle_beta   90.00
_cell.angle_gamma   90.00
#
_symmetry.space_group_name_H-M   'P 1'
#
loop_
_entity.id
_entity.type
_entity.pdbx_description
1 polymer ?
#
loop_
_entity_poly.entity_id
_entity_poly.type
_entity_poly.pdbx_seq_one_letter_code
_entity_poly.pdbx_strand_id
1 'polypeptide(L)'
;MDKSQKIKEVLEETEILKKPDKLISSSGSTKMHYYVLTEPVDLEAFPDEGPETRIREGWISWDKPKLLTPDYIMNMEGFSENSKKAMKIIAQENPDLAGLLYKMNYKKEKGETRTVSQTIKQTAERIESEISDSSELINVIVKGVDEYWDVSLMKFVQEFVMKSAAENQMPDYKSKGHLSHNEKGQPVVTRNLKGLPQAANEEIEEMFQKVKKGDLDPSKLKQELDRWGVYKQYEDRFLSLFK
;
A
#
# COMPACT_ATOMS: atom_id res chain seq x y z
N MET A 1 -32.69 2.45 -2.95
CA MET A 1 -31.58 3.40 -2.66
C MET A 1 -30.47 3.15 -3.68
N ASP A 2 -29.87 4.19 -4.23
CA ASP A 2 -28.77 4.04 -5.17
C ASP A 2 -27.55 3.42 -4.44
N LYS A 3 -26.88 2.45 -5.08
CA LYS A 3 -25.72 1.77 -4.54
C LYS A 3 -24.59 2.75 -4.14
N SER A 4 -24.46 3.84 -4.90
CA SER A 4 -23.47 4.89 -4.61
C SER A 4 -23.78 5.65 -3.34
N GLN A 5 -25.09 5.88 -3.04
CA GLN A 5 -25.52 6.51 -1.80
C GLN A 5 -25.24 5.61 -0.59
N LYS A 6 -25.51 4.30 -0.71
CA LYS A 6 -25.23 3.36 0.37
C LYS A 6 -23.75 3.28 0.70
N ILE A 7 -22.87 3.27 -0.31
CA ILE A 7 -21.40 3.27 -0.10
C ILE A 7 -20.98 4.52 0.67
N LYS A 8 -21.56 5.72 0.37
CA LYS A 8 -21.21 6.95 1.11
C LYS A 8 -21.60 6.85 2.59
N GLU A 9 -22.80 6.34 2.88
CA GLU A 9 -23.24 6.10 4.25
C GLU A 9 -22.30 5.15 4.99
N VAL A 10 -21.92 4.03 4.36
CA VAL A 10 -20.95 3.07 4.94
C VAL A 10 -19.61 3.74 5.26
N LEU A 11 -19.12 4.60 4.36
CA LEU A 11 -17.87 5.34 4.60
C LEU A 11 -18.02 6.33 5.79
N GLU A 12 -19.18 6.94 5.97
CA GLU A 12 -19.45 7.84 7.10
C GLU A 12 -19.59 7.06 8.42
N GLU A 13 -20.25 5.91 8.41
CA GLU A 13 -20.46 5.06 9.59
C GLU A 13 -19.19 4.28 10.01
N THR A 14 -18.20 4.17 9.14
CA THR A 14 -16.95 3.47 9.43
C THR A 14 -16.10 4.24 10.43
N GLU A 15 -15.71 3.58 11.53
CA GLU A 15 -14.91 4.15 12.60
C GLU A 15 -13.65 3.31 12.86
N ILE A 16 -12.51 3.95 13.11
CA ILE A 16 -11.27 3.29 13.48
C ILE A 16 -11.16 3.26 15.01
N LEU A 17 -11.41 2.11 15.61
CA LEU A 17 -11.40 1.91 17.05
C LEU A 17 -9.98 1.85 17.62
N LYS A 18 -9.07 1.14 16.92
CA LYS A 18 -7.64 1.11 17.24
C LYS A 18 -6.84 1.45 15.99
N LYS A 19 -6.02 2.48 16.08
CA LYS A 19 -5.09 2.88 15.01
C LYS A 19 -3.77 2.12 15.12
N PRO A 20 -3.09 1.84 14.00
CA PRO A 20 -1.74 1.29 14.02
C PRO A 20 -0.75 2.22 14.74
N ASP A 21 0.16 1.64 15.53
CA ASP A 21 1.20 2.37 16.25
C ASP A 21 2.38 2.77 15.36
N LYS A 22 2.53 2.10 14.21
CA LYS A 22 3.60 2.33 13.23
C LYS A 22 2.99 2.56 11.85
N LEU A 23 3.67 3.36 11.04
CA LEU A 23 3.34 3.59 9.63
C LEU A 23 3.99 2.54 8.72
N ILE A 24 3.60 2.52 7.44
CA ILE A 24 4.23 1.66 6.44
C ILE A 24 5.71 2.03 6.34
N SER A 25 6.59 1.03 6.41
CA SER A 25 8.04 1.22 6.35
C SER A 25 8.48 1.77 4.99
N SER A 26 9.42 2.70 4.98
CA SER A 26 10.05 3.21 3.75
C SER A 26 11.20 2.31 3.25
N SER A 27 11.71 1.41 4.09
CA SER A 27 12.92 0.60 3.80
C SER A 27 12.66 -0.89 3.65
N GLY A 28 11.49 -1.39 4.07
CA GLY A 28 11.17 -2.81 4.05
C GLY A 28 9.68 -3.10 3.84
N SER A 29 9.31 -4.37 3.91
CA SER A 29 7.91 -4.77 3.90
C SER A 29 7.26 -4.46 5.24
N THR A 30 5.98 -4.12 5.20
CA THR A 30 5.14 -3.92 6.39
C THR A 30 4.01 -4.94 6.38
N LYS A 31 3.76 -5.58 7.50
CA LYS A 31 2.65 -6.52 7.65
C LYS A 31 1.74 -6.07 8.79
N MET A 32 0.43 -6.09 8.57
CA MET A 32 -0.59 -5.65 9.50
C MET A 32 -1.68 -6.70 9.63
N HIS A 33 -2.11 -6.95 10.86
CA HIS A 33 -3.30 -7.73 11.17
C HIS A 33 -4.48 -6.78 11.33
N TYR A 34 -5.57 -7.05 10.62
CA TYR A 34 -6.79 -6.25 10.73
C TYR A 34 -7.91 -7.05 11.37
N TYR A 35 -8.75 -6.35 12.12
CA TYR A 35 -10.01 -6.82 12.65
C TYR A 35 -11.11 -5.84 12.22
N VAL A 36 -12.12 -6.35 11.50
CA VAL A 36 -13.32 -5.59 11.19
C VAL A 36 -14.47 -6.13 12.03
N LEU A 37 -15.01 -5.27 12.88
CA LEU A 37 -16.10 -5.57 13.80
C LEU A 37 -17.39 -4.97 13.25
N THR A 38 -18.44 -5.77 13.15
CA THR A 38 -19.75 -5.36 12.63
C THR A 38 -20.87 -5.93 13.47
N GLU A 39 -22.00 -5.26 13.54
CA GLU A 39 -23.24 -5.82 14.05
C GLU A 39 -23.87 -6.68 12.95
N PRO A 40 -24.21 -7.96 13.22
CA PRO A 40 -24.91 -8.79 12.25
C PRO A 40 -26.25 -8.19 11.86
N VAL A 41 -26.56 -8.15 10.57
CA VAL A 41 -27.86 -7.64 10.07
C VAL A 41 -29.02 -8.49 10.56
N ASP A 42 -28.78 -9.77 10.84
CA ASP A 42 -29.78 -10.74 11.28
C ASP A 42 -30.32 -10.44 12.69
N LEU A 43 -29.61 -9.65 13.51
CA LEU A 43 -30.05 -9.25 14.86
C LEU A 43 -31.28 -8.35 14.85
N GLU A 44 -31.52 -7.57 13.78
CA GLU A 44 -32.77 -6.80 13.65
C GLU A 44 -34.00 -7.68 13.60
N ALA A 45 -33.85 -8.96 13.18
CA ALA A 45 -34.92 -9.94 13.13
C ALA A 45 -35.15 -10.67 14.48
N PHE A 46 -34.18 -10.65 15.41
CA PHE A 46 -34.18 -11.37 16.68
C PHE A 46 -33.72 -10.49 17.86
N PRO A 47 -34.45 -9.45 18.23
CA PRO A 47 -34.03 -8.46 19.23
C PRO A 47 -33.84 -9.03 20.66
N ASP A 48 -34.32 -10.21 20.92
CA ASP A 48 -34.20 -10.84 22.25
C ASP A 48 -32.91 -11.66 22.47
N GLU A 49 -32.02 -11.77 21.44
CA GLU A 49 -30.78 -12.56 21.54
C GLU A 49 -29.58 -11.78 22.13
N GLY A 50 -29.78 -10.54 22.48
CA GLY A 50 -28.73 -9.67 23.03
C GLY A 50 -27.72 -9.15 21.98
N PRO A 51 -26.72 -8.35 22.40
CA PRO A 51 -25.78 -7.77 21.46
C PRO A 51 -24.80 -8.82 20.93
N GLU A 52 -24.64 -8.88 19.61
CA GLU A 52 -23.66 -9.72 18.94
C GLU A 52 -22.68 -8.89 18.11
N THR A 53 -21.44 -9.36 18.03
CA THR A 53 -20.42 -8.78 17.14
C THR A 53 -19.88 -9.85 16.23
N ARG A 54 -19.89 -9.55 14.93
CA ARG A 54 -19.24 -10.36 13.90
C ARG A 54 -17.83 -9.86 13.69
N ILE A 55 -16.85 -10.74 13.85
CA ILE A 55 -15.43 -10.44 13.72
C ILE A 55 -14.94 -11.02 12.39
N ARG A 56 -14.32 -10.18 11.55
CA ARG A 56 -13.59 -10.57 10.35
C ARG A 56 -12.16 -10.14 10.47
N GLU A 57 -11.23 -11.06 10.32
CA GLU A 57 -9.81 -10.81 10.50
C GLU A 57 -8.97 -11.33 9.33
N GLY A 58 -7.77 -10.80 9.19
CA GLY A 58 -6.82 -11.19 8.17
C GLY A 58 -5.60 -10.29 8.12
N TRP A 59 -4.81 -10.47 7.08
CA TRP A 59 -3.52 -9.79 6.93
C TRP A 59 -3.48 -8.94 5.69
N ILE A 60 -2.87 -7.76 5.84
CA ILE A 60 -2.46 -6.93 4.71
C ILE A 60 -0.95 -6.74 4.82
N SER A 61 -0.25 -6.92 3.71
CA SER A 61 1.17 -6.61 3.64
C SER A 61 1.45 -5.66 2.49
N TRP A 62 2.36 -4.73 2.73
CA TRP A 62 2.90 -3.82 1.73
C TRP A 62 4.36 -4.13 1.51
N ASP A 63 4.76 -4.22 0.25
CA ASP A 63 6.17 -4.21 -0.10
C ASP A 63 6.75 -2.80 0.16
N LYS A 64 8.09 -2.66 0.16
CA LYS A 64 8.74 -1.35 0.17
C LYS A 64 8.12 -0.45 -0.90
N PRO A 65 7.59 0.74 -0.55
CA PRO A 65 7.02 1.65 -1.54
C PRO A 65 8.07 2.10 -2.54
N LYS A 66 7.66 2.25 -3.80
CA LYS A 66 8.52 2.60 -4.91
C LYS A 66 8.30 4.04 -5.34
N LEU A 67 9.38 4.79 -5.47
CA LEU A 67 9.34 6.14 -6.02
C LEU A 67 9.35 6.09 -7.55
N LEU A 68 8.36 6.69 -8.19
CA LEU A 68 8.10 6.62 -9.63
C LEU A 68 8.11 8.00 -10.28
N THR A 69 8.31 7.99 -11.61
CA THR A 69 8.05 9.12 -12.50
C THR A 69 6.95 8.79 -13.52
N PRO A 70 6.33 9.78 -14.18
CA PRO A 70 5.36 9.52 -15.25
C PRO A 70 5.91 8.64 -16.36
N ASP A 71 7.18 8.79 -16.75
CA ASP A 71 7.84 7.95 -17.76
C ASP A 71 7.88 6.48 -17.35
N TYR A 72 8.20 6.19 -16.08
CA TYR A 72 8.16 4.82 -15.57
C TYR A 72 6.77 4.20 -15.68
N ILE A 73 5.74 4.98 -15.32
CA ILE A 73 4.33 4.52 -15.38
C ILE A 73 3.92 4.21 -16.83
N MET A 74 4.34 5.04 -17.80
CA MET A 74 4.06 4.78 -19.23
C MET A 74 4.62 3.44 -19.72
N ASN A 75 5.77 3.03 -19.19
CA ASN A 75 6.43 1.78 -19.58
C ASN A 75 5.91 0.55 -18.79
N MET A 76 4.98 0.74 -17.85
CA MET A 76 4.33 -0.38 -17.17
C MET A 76 3.34 -1.10 -18.09
N GLU A 77 3.23 -2.41 -17.92
CA GLU A 77 2.23 -3.23 -18.61
C GLU A 77 0.82 -2.96 -18.06
N GLY A 78 -0.20 -3.20 -18.89
CA GLY A 78 -1.60 -3.16 -18.48
C GLY A 78 -2.32 -1.81 -18.65
N PHE A 79 -1.63 -0.76 -19.07
CA PHE A 79 -2.27 0.53 -19.38
C PHE A 79 -2.83 0.59 -20.79
N SER A 80 -4.04 1.15 -20.95
CA SER A 80 -4.62 1.44 -22.25
C SER A 80 -3.84 2.53 -22.99
N GLU A 81 -3.97 2.58 -24.32
CA GLU A 81 -3.33 3.63 -25.14
C GLU A 81 -3.78 5.05 -24.74
N ASN A 82 -5.04 5.21 -24.31
CA ASN A 82 -5.53 6.51 -23.83
C ASN A 82 -4.86 6.91 -22.49
N SER A 83 -4.67 5.95 -21.58
CA SER A 83 -3.96 6.20 -20.33
C SER A 83 -2.49 6.56 -20.57
N LYS A 84 -1.83 5.89 -21.52
CA LYS A 84 -0.45 6.21 -21.93
C LYS A 84 -0.36 7.61 -22.56
N LYS A 85 -1.34 7.99 -23.41
CA LYS A 85 -1.40 9.37 -23.99
C LYS A 85 -1.55 10.43 -22.90
N ALA A 86 -2.45 10.23 -21.93
CA ALA A 86 -2.62 11.15 -20.82
C ALA A 86 -1.34 11.29 -19.98
N MET A 87 -0.69 10.15 -19.68
CA MET A 87 0.57 10.16 -18.94
C MET A 87 1.70 10.84 -19.70
N LYS A 88 1.72 10.71 -21.05
CA LYS A 88 2.70 11.40 -21.90
C LYS A 88 2.56 12.92 -21.82
N ILE A 89 1.34 13.44 -21.74
CA ILE A 89 1.11 14.88 -21.53
C ILE A 89 1.67 15.33 -20.18
N ILE A 90 1.38 14.58 -19.11
CA ILE A 90 1.89 14.85 -17.76
C ILE A 90 3.42 14.80 -17.74
N ALA A 91 4.03 13.83 -18.40
CA ALA A 91 5.49 13.67 -18.49
C ALA A 91 6.15 14.81 -19.26
N GLN A 92 5.49 15.36 -20.29
CA GLN A 92 6.01 16.51 -21.06
C GLN A 92 5.99 17.80 -20.22
N GLU A 93 4.94 17.99 -19.40
CA GLU A 93 4.82 19.19 -18.56
C GLU A 93 5.70 19.09 -17.30
N ASN A 94 5.87 17.90 -16.76
CA ASN A 94 6.62 17.68 -15.51
C ASN A 94 7.21 16.27 -15.43
N PRO A 95 8.29 15.97 -16.17
CA PRO A 95 8.85 14.61 -16.28
C PRO A 95 9.38 14.06 -14.96
N ASP A 96 9.75 14.93 -14.04
CA ASP A 96 10.34 14.57 -12.74
C ASP A 96 9.31 14.47 -11.61
N LEU A 97 8.02 14.65 -11.92
CA LEU A 97 6.97 14.54 -10.91
C LEU A 97 7.06 13.22 -10.15
N ALA A 98 7.17 13.30 -8.84
CA ALA A 98 7.31 12.13 -7.98
C ALA A 98 5.95 11.54 -7.62
N GLY A 99 5.81 10.22 -7.80
CA GLY A 99 4.70 9.42 -7.31
C GLY A 99 5.19 8.27 -6.44
N LEU A 100 4.34 7.76 -5.56
CA LEU A 100 4.61 6.58 -4.76
C LEU A 100 3.70 5.42 -5.18
N LEU A 101 4.31 4.28 -5.50
CA LEU A 101 3.60 3.02 -5.75
C LEU A 101 3.68 2.13 -4.51
N TYR A 102 2.52 1.77 -3.98
CA TYR A 102 2.37 0.80 -2.91
C TYR A 102 1.87 -0.52 -3.50
N LYS A 103 2.73 -1.53 -3.50
CA LYS A 103 2.30 -2.89 -3.82
C LYS A 103 1.75 -3.53 -2.55
N MET A 104 0.47 -3.85 -2.56
CA MET A 104 -0.26 -4.43 -1.44
C MET A 104 -0.66 -5.87 -1.75
N ASN A 105 -0.45 -6.76 -0.81
CA ASN A 105 -0.98 -8.12 -0.84
C ASN A 105 -1.99 -8.28 0.30
N TYR A 106 -3.21 -8.65 -0.07
CA TYR A 106 -4.30 -8.91 0.86
C TYR A 106 -4.50 -10.40 1.02
N LYS A 107 -4.55 -10.86 2.26
CA LYS A 107 -4.84 -12.25 2.60
C LYS A 107 -5.87 -12.29 3.71
N LYS A 108 -7.06 -12.78 3.39
CA LYS A 108 -8.04 -13.15 4.42
C LYS A 108 -7.48 -14.36 5.16
N GLU A 109 -7.48 -14.33 6.50
CA GLU A 109 -7.17 -15.54 7.23
C GLU A 109 -8.21 -16.63 6.91
N LYS A 110 -7.76 -17.88 6.89
CA LYS A 110 -8.64 -19.04 6.87
C LYS A 110 -9.35 -19.23 8.23
N GLY A 111 -9.56 -18.18 8.95
CA GLY A 111 -10.37 -18.09 10.15
C GLY A 111 -11.74 -17.61 9.70
N GLU A 112 -12.70 -18.38 10.00
CA GLU A 112 -14.09 -18.11 9.80
C GLU A 112 -14.45 -16.75 10.38
N THR A 113 -15.32 -16.05 9.66
CA THR A 113 -16.10 -14.97 10.26
C THR A 113 -16.71 -15.56 11.55
N ARG A 114 -16.28 -15.10 12.70
CA ARG A 114 -16.78 -15.57 13.99
C ARG A 114 -17.72 -14.52 14.58
N THR A 115 -18.81 -14.99 15.20
CA THR A 115 -19.73 -14.14 15.93
C THR A 115 -19.58 -14.40 17.42
N VAL A 116 -19.63 -13.34 18.23
CA VAL A 116 -19.53 -13.39 19.68
C VAL A 116 -20.69 -12.62 20.30
N SER A 117 -21.26 -13.14 21.40
CA SER A 117 -22.36 -12.49 22.14
C SER A 117 -21.84 -11.39 23.06
N GLN A 118 -21.31 -10.34 22.44
CA GLN A 118 -20.73 -9.15 23.09
C GLN A 118 -20.99 -7.93 22.19
N THR A 119 -21.01 -6.73 22.77
CA THR A 119 -21.04 -5.49 21.99
C THR A 119 -19.73 -5.28 21.24
N ILE A 120 -19.75 -4.47 20.17
CA ILE A 120 -18.53 -4.08 19.43
C ILE A 120 -17.47 -3.49 20.38
N LYS A 121 -17.88 -2.66 21.34
CA LYS A 121 -16.98 -2.06 22.32
C LYS A 121 -16.27 -3.10 23.18
N GLN A 122 -17.02 -4.02 23.80
CA GLN A 122 -16.46 -5.10 24.62
C GLN A 122 -15.54 -6.02 23.81
N THR A 123 -15.93 -6.31 22.56
CA THR A 123 -15.13 -7.13 21.64
C THR A 123 -13.82 -6.42 21.26
N ALA A 124 -13.87 -5.12 20.98
CA ALA A 124 -12.69 -4.33 20.67
C ALA A 124 -11.71 -4.27 21.87
N GLU A 125 -12.20 -3.99 23.08
CA GLU A 125 -11.40 -3.94 24.30
C GLU A 125 -10.72 -5.30 24.58
N ARG A 126 -11.43 -6.41 24.37
CA ARG A 126 -10.88 -7.76 24.51
C ARG A 126 -9.77 -8.02 23.49
N ILE A 127 -10.03 -7.75 22.19
CA ILE A 127 -9.04 -7.93 21.14
C ILE A 127 -7.81 -7.03 21.41
N GLU A 128 -8.03 -5.80 21.86
CA GLU A 128 -6.93 -4.87 22.16
C GLU A 128 -6.05 -5.40 23.31
N SER A 129 -6.65 -5.99 24.35
CA SER A 129 -5.89 -6.63 25.42
C SER A 129 -5.07 -7.83 24.95
N GLU A 130 -5.66 -8.69 24.10
CA GLU A 130 -4.98 -9.86 23.50
C GLU A 130 -3.80 -9.44 22.59
N ILE A 131 -3.93 -8.30 21.86
CA ILE A 131 -2.90 -7.77 20.97
C ILE A 131 -1.72 -7.12 21.74
N SER A 132 -1.99 -6.50 22.88
CA SER A 132 -0.98 -5.75 23.67
C SER A 132 0.20 -6.63 24.09
N ASP A 133 -0.01 -7.95 24.18
CA ASP A 133 1.05 -8.91 24.50
C ASP A 133 1.95 -9.28 23.30
N SER A 134 1.59 -8.89 22.07
CA SER A 134 2.34 -9.18 20.83
C SER A 134 2.97 -7.91 20.24
N SER A 135 4.08 -7.45 20.79
CA SER A 135 4.70 -6.13 20.49
C SER A 135 5.28 -5.93 19.08
N GLU A 136 5.33 -6.96 18.24
CA GLU A 136 6.01 -6.88 16.92
C GLU A 136 5.07 -6.60 15.74
N LEU A 137 3.78 -6.84 15.88
CA LEU A 137 2.82 -6.78 14.78
C LEU A 137 2.06 -5.44 14.80
N ILE A 138 1.88 -4.87 13.61
CA ILE A 138 0.98 -3.74 13.42
C ILE A 138 -0.44 -4.26 13.41
N ASN A 139 -1.30 -3.71 14.27
CA ASN A 139 -2.69 -4.12 14.40
C ASN A 139 -3.65 -2.94 14.19
N VAL A 140 -4.82 -3.21 13.62
CA VAL A 140 -5.91 -2.25 13.48
C VAL A 140 -7.25 -2.91 13.82
N ILE A 141 -8.13 -2.15 14.50
CA ILE A 141 -9.53 -2.54 14.74
C ILE A 141 -10.42 -1.49 14.10
N VAL A 142 -11.28 -1.94 13.19
CA VAL A 142 -12.23 -1.10 12.43
C VAL A 142 -13.65 -1.53 12.81
N LYS A 143 -14.51 -0.58 13.17
CA LYS A 143 -15.94 -0.77 13.19
C LYS A 143 -16.50 -0.48 11.81
N GLY A 144 -17.27 -1.40 11.26
CA GLY A 144 -17.83 -1.29 9.92
C GLY A 144 -19.28 -1.69 9.84
N VAL A 145 -19.85 -1.69 8.63
CA VAL A 145 -21.19 -2.15 8.29
C VAL A 145 -21.11 -3.56 7.76
N ASP A 146 -21.96 -4.48 8.24
CA ASP A 146 -21.80 -5.92 8.07
C ASP A 146 -21.71 -6.39 6.61
N GLU A 147 -22.63 -5.98 5.75
CA GLU A 147 -22.64 -6.36 4.33
C GLU A 147 -21.53 -5.65 3.52
N TYR A 148 -20.97 -4.54 4.04
CA TYR A 148 -19.97 -3.69 3.39
C TYR A 148 -18.68 -3.59 4.20
N TRP A 149 -18.36 -4.61 4.97
CA TRP A 149 -17.17 -4.63 5.83
C TRP A 149 -15.85 -4.41 5.06
N ASP A 150 -15.79 -4.87 3.83
CA ASP A 150 -14.66 -4.67 2.93
C ASP A 150 -14.51 -3.21 2.50
N VAL A 151 -15.62 -2.48 2.29
CA VAL A 151 -15.61 -1.03 2.03
C VAL A 151 -15.06 -0.28 3.25
N SER A 152 -15.48 -0.67 4.46
CA SER A 152 -14.97 -0.11 5.72
C SER A 152 -13.46 -0.35 5.87
N LEU A 153 -12.98 -1.56 5.57
CA LEU A 153 -11.56 -1.89 5.58
C LEU A 153 -10.79 -1.06 4.54
N MET A 154 -11.32 -0.90 3.33
CA MET A 154 -10.67 -0.13 2.27
C MET A 154 -10.57 1.36 2.57
N LYS A 155 -11.57 1.95 3.25
CA LYS A 155 -11.46 3.34 3.76
C LYS A 155 -10.24 3.49 4.66
N PHE A 156 -10.11 2.62 5.66
CA PHE A 156 -8.95 2.62 6.54
C PHE A 156 -7.64 2.46 5.76
N VAL A 157 -7.56 1.49 4.84
CA VAL A 157 -6.36 1.24 4.03
C VAL A 157 -5.94 2.47 3.25
N GLN A 158 -6.89 3.16 2.61
CA GLN A 158 -6.61 4.40 1.88
C GLN A 158 -6.06 5.49 2.80
N GLU A 159 -6.70 5.74 3.93
CA GLU A 159 -6.26 6.74 4.92
C GLU A 159 -4.86 6.41 5.45
N PHE A 160 -4.60 5.13 5.75
CA PHE A 160 -3.33 4.66 6.27
C PHE A 160 -2.18 4.79 5.26
N VAL A 161 -2.43 4.47 3.98
CA VAL A 161 -1.46 4.64 2.89
C VAL A 161 -1.15 6.14 2.69
N MET A 162 -2.18 6.99 2.63
CA MET A 162 -1.99 8.44 2.46
C MET A 162 -1.21 9.04 3.64
N LYS A 163 -1.55 8.67 4.87
CA LYS A 163 -0.84 9.12 6.07
C LYS A 163 0.61 8.64 6.05
N SER A 164 0.85 7.38 5.73
CA SER A 164 2.21 6.82 5.62
C SER A 164 3.04 7.51 4.55
N ALA A 165 2.44 7.86 3.41
CA ALA A 165 3.11 8.63 2.36
C ALA A 165 3.55 10.01 2.88
N ALA A 166 2.63 10.75 3.51
CA ALA A 166 2.87 12.13 3.94
C ALA A 166 3.85 12.22 5.13
N GLU A 167 3.69 11.37 6.15
CA GLU A 167 4.41 11.48 7.42
C GLU A 167 5.70 10.66 7.48
N ASN A 168 5.84 9.62 6.66
CA ASN A 168 7.00 8.73 6.71
C ASN A 168 7.80 8.70 5.40
N GLN A 169 7.20 8.27 4.28
CA GLN A 169 7.98 8.01 3.07
C GLN A 169 8.49 9.29 2.40
N MET A 170 7.65 10.30 2.22
CA MET A 170 8.08 11.54 1.58
C MET A 170 9.19 12.26 2.36
N PRO A 171 9.12 12.40 3.71
CA PRO A 171 10.22 12.91 4.51
C PRO A 171 11.49 12.05 4.44
N ASP A 172 11.36 10.71 4.46
CA ASP A 172 12.50 9.81 4.35
C ASP A 172 13.21 9.93 2.99
N TYR A 173 12.46 9.91 1.88
CA TYR A 173 13.04 10.13 0.54
C TYR A 173 13.68 11.52 0.40
N LYS A 174 13.10 12.55 1.03
CA LYS A 174 13.69 13.88 1.06
C LYS A 174 15.00 13.91 1.84
N SER A 175 15.04 13.30 3.02
CA SER A 175 16.26 13.25 3.86
C SER A 175 17.41 12.52 3.18
N LYS A 176 17.10 11.52 2.34
CA LYS A 176 18.08 10.79 1.51
C LYS A 176 18.49 11.54 0.23
N GLY A 177 17.92 12.71 -0.03
CA GLY A 177 18.20 13.49 -1.25
C GLY A 177 17.54 12.91 -2.52
N HIS A 178 16.61 11.98 -2.39
CA HIS A 178 15.90 11.37 -3.52
C HIS A 178 14.78 12.27 -4.06
N LEU A 179 14.31 13.23 -3.26
CA LEU A 179 13.26 14.18 -3.58
C LEU A 179 13.69 15.61 -3.36
N SER A 180 13.24 16.48 -4.25
CA SER A 180 13.24 17.94 -4.12
C SER A 180 11.84 18.49 -4.43
N HIS A 181 11.69 19.81 -4.53
CA HIS A 181 10.45 20.45 -4.93
C HIS A 181 10.71 21.35 -6.12
N ASN A 182 9.78 21.36 -7.08
CA ASN A 182 9.81 22.32 -8.17
C ASN A 182 9.32 23.72 -7.71
N GLU A 183 9.32 24.70 -8.62
CA GLU A 183 8.84 26.07 -8.35
C GLU A 183 7.37 26.14 -7.91
N LYS A 184 6.58 25.14 -8.26
CA LYS A 184 5.17 25.00 -7.85
C LYS A 184 4.99 24.30 -6.50
N GLY A 185 6.08 23.94 -5.81
CA GLY A 185 6.04 23.21 -4.54
C GLY A 185 5.68 21.71 -4.67
N GLN A 186 5.64 21.18 -5.90
CA GLN A 186 5.34 19.76 -6.12
C GLN A 186 6.59 18.91 -5.91
N PRO A 187 6.46 17.70 -5.33
CA PRO A 187 7.59 16.80 -5.16
C PRO A 187 8.10 16.29 -6.51
N VAL A 188 9.40 16.37 -6.72
CA VAL A 188 10.08 15.89 -7.91
C VAL A 188 11.28 15.02 -7.54
N VAL A 189 11.58 14.02 -8.39
CA VAL A 189 12.70 13.11 -8.14
C VAL A 189 14.04 13.79 -8.43
N THR A 190 15.02 13.54 -7.59
CA THR A 190 16.41 13.91 -7.87
C THR A 190 17.03 12.88 -8.81
N ARG A 191 17.65 13.33 -9.92
CA ARG A 191 18.32 12.46 -10.90
C ARG A 191 19.83 12.43 -10.71
N ASN A 192 20.44 11.30 -11.04
CA ASN A 192 21.89 11.17 -11.15
C ASN A 192 22.40 11.76 -12.48
N LEU A 193 23.72 11.77 -12.67
CA LEU A 193 24.36 12.27 -13.90
C LEU A 193 23.97 11.53 -15.19
N LYS A 194 23.39 10.34 -15.07
CA LYS A 194 22.89 9.52 -16.19
C LYS A 194 21.40 9.76 -16.48
N GLY A 195 20.76 10.69 -15.77
CA GLY A 195 19.34 11.00 -15.93
C GLY A 195 18.36 10.05 -15.25
N LEU A 196 18.85 9.05 -14.52
CA LEU A 196 18.02 8.11 -13.76
C LEU A 196 17.71 8.70 -12.38
N PRO A 197 16.47 8.58 -11.84
CA PRO A 197 16.18 8.92 -10.46
C PRO A 197 17.13 8.21 -9.50
N GLN A 198 17.66 8.93 -8.51
CA GLN A 198 18.68 8.39 -7.60
C GLN A 198 18.15 7.17 -6.83
N ALA A 199 16.90 7.20 -6.35
CA ALA A 199 16.27 6.05 -5.69
C ALA A 199 16.17 4.84 -6.63
N ALA A 200 15.87 5.05 -7.92
CA ALA A 200 15.81 3.97 -8.91
C ALA A 200 17.20 3.39 -9.21
N ASN A 201 18.23 4.24 -9.25
CA ASN A 201 19.61 3.77 -9.42
C ASN A 201 20.04 2.86 -8.27
N GLU A 202 19.76 3.25 -7.03
CA GLU A 202 20.07 2.42 -5.85
C GLU A 202 19.32 1.08 -5.89
N GLU A 203 18.04 1.09 -6.25
CA GLU A 203 17.24 -0.12 -6.39
C GLU A 203 17.78 -1.07 -7.46
N ILE A 204 18.16 -0.54 -8.63
CA ILE A 204 18.77 -1.31 -9.71
C ILE A 204 20.10 -1.92 -9.25
N GLU A 205 20.94 -1.17 -8.52
CA GLU A 205 22.18 -1.68 -7.95
C GLU A 205 21.93 -2.85 -6.97
N GLU A 206 20.94 -2.70 -6.08
CA GLU A 206 20.52 -3.80 -5.18
C GLU A 206 20.04 -5.03 -5.98
N MET A 207 19.27 -4.83 -7.05
CA MET A 207 18.79 -5.92 -7.90
C MET A 207 19.94 -6.64 -8.60
N PHE A 208 20.95 -5.94 -9.10
CA PHE A 208 22.17 -6.55 -9.65
C PHE A 208 22.89 -7.42 -8.62
N GLN A 209 22.98 -6.96 -7.35
CA GLN A 209 23.61 -7.77 -6.29
C GLN A 209 22.79 -9.02 -5.97
N LYS A 210 21.46 -8.92 -5.92
CA LYS A 210 20.56 -10.05 -5.66
C LYS A 210 20.64 -11.09 -6.79
N VAL A 211 20.69 -10.66 -8.06
CA VAL A 211 20.86 -11.57 -9.20
C VAL A 211 22.19 -12.31 -9.12
N LYS A 212 23.30 -11.62 -8.78
CA LYS A 212 24.62 -12.25 -8.60
C LYS A 212 24.64 -13.32 -7.51
N LYS A 213 23.84 -13.15 -6.45
CA LYS A 213 23.71 -14.10 -5.34
C LYS A 213 22.72 -15.24 -5.64
N GLY A 214 21.97 -15.16 -6.74
CA GLY A 214 20.90 -16.11 -7.06
C GLY A 214 19.58 -15.85 -6.32
N ASP A 215 19.46 -14.74 -5.60
CA ASP A 215 18.28 -14.39 -4.81
C ASP A 215 17.18 -13.71 -5.65
N LEU A 216 17.48 -13.35 -6.90
CA LEU A 216 16.55 -12.69 -7.82
C LEU A 216 16.71 -13.24 -9.23
N ASP A 217 15.57 -13.54 -9.88
CA ASP A 217 15.54 -13.93 -11.29
C ASP A 217 16.01 -12.76 -12.17
N PRO A 218 17.01 -12.97 -13.08
CA PRO A 218 17.49 -11.94 -14.00
C PRO A 218 16.40 -11.28 -14.85
N SER A 219 15.32 -12.00 -15.18
CA SER A 219 14.20 -11.45 -15.95
C SER A 219 13.54 -10.28 -15.25
N LYS A 220 13.46 -10.30 -13.92
CA LYS A 220 12.92 -9.20 -13.12
C LYS A 220 13.81 -7.96 -13.18
N LEU A 221 15.11 -8.14 -13.15
CA LEU A 221 16.07 -7.04 -13.32
C LEU A 221 15.93 -6.44 -14.72
N LYS A 222 15.87 -7.30 -15.78
CA LYS A 222 15.66 -6.82 -17.15
C LYS A 222 14.38 -6.01 -17.28
N GLN A 223 13.27 -6.52 -16.77
CA GLN A 223 11.97 -5.83 -16.80
C GLN A 223 12.05 -4.45 -16.10
N GLU A 224 12.78 -4.35 -15.01
CA GLU A 224 12.97 -3.09 -14.29
C GLU A 224 13.80 -2.08 -15.09
N LEU A 225 14.88 -2.54 -15.73
CA LEU A 225 15.70 -1.72 -16.63
C LEU A 225 14.89 -1.22 -17.83
N ASP A 226 14.01 -2.06 -18.40
CA ASP A 226 13.12 -1.70 -19.50
C ASP A 226 12.08 -0.65 -19.06
N ARG A 227 11.50 -0.78 -17.86
CA ARG A 227 10.54 0.20 -17.30
C ARG A 227 11.16 1.58 -17.12
N TRP A 228 12.41 1.63 -16.69
CA TRP A 228 13.17 2.88 -16.60
C TRP A 228 13.72 3.37 -17.93
N GLY A 229 13.59 2.58 -19.02
CA GLY A 229 14.15 2.91 -20.34
C GLY A 229 15.68 2.93 -20.39
N VAL A 230 16.35 2.27 -19.46
CA VAL A 230 17.81 2.31 -19.31
C VAL A 230 18.53 1.01 -19.66
N TYR A 231 17.81 0.00 -20.19
CA TYR A 231 18.40 -1.31 -20.49
C TYR A 231 19.69 -1.21 -21.31
N LYS A 232 19.69 -0.39 -22.39
CA LYS A 232 20.87 -0.21 -23.24
C LYS A 232 22.11 0.31 -22.49
N GLN A 233 21.90 1.10 -21.45
CA GLN A 233 23.01 1.63 -20.63
C GLN A 233 23.62 0.58 -19.71
N TYR A 234 22.86 -0.46 -19.40
CA TYR A 234 23.26 -1.55 -18.50
C TYR A 234 23.46 -2.89 -19.22
N GLU A 235 23.31 -2.95 -20.55
CA GLU A 235 23.30 -4.19 -21.35
C GLU A 235 24.57 -5.03 -21.15
N ASP A 236 25.73 -4.44 -21.29
CA ASP A 236 27.01 -5.17 -21.10
C ASP A 236 27.13 -5.76 -19.68
N ARG A 237 26.76 -4.96 -18.69
CA ARG A 237 26.76 -5.39 -17.30
C ARG A 237 25.73 -6.48 -17.03
N PHE A 238 24.53 -6.37 -17.63
CA PHE A 238 23.49 -7.39 -17.52
C PHE A 238 23.94 -8.71 -18.15
N LEU A 239 24.50 -8.66 -19.35
CA LEU A 239 25.01 -9.86 -20.04
C LEU A 239 26.19 -10.51 -19.30
N SER A 240 26.98 -9.75 -18.55
CA SER A 240 28.07 -10.28 -17.72
C SER A 240 27.62 -11.16 -16.56
N LEU A 241 26.33 -11.10 -16.17
CA LEU A 241 25.76 -11.96 -15.13
C LEU A 241 25.65 -13.44 -15.53
N PHE A 242 25.75 -13.74 -16.83
CA PHE A 242 25.60 -15.09 -17.40
C PHE A 242 26.95 -15.70 -17.86
N LYS A 243 28.03 -14.99 -17.64
CA LYS A 243 29.40 -15.46 -17.92
C LYS A 243 30.04 -16.06 -16.67
#